data_a7a0123877c91e45f1a741cf22dcf094
#
_entry.id   a7a0123877c91e45f1a741cf22dcf094
#
_cell.length_a   1.000
_cell.length_b   1.000
_cell.length_c   1.000
_cell.angle_alpha   90.00
_cell.angle_beta   90.00
_cell.angle_gamma   90.00
#
_symmetry.space_group_name_H-M   'P 1'
#
loop_
_entity.id
_entity.type
_entity.pdbx_description
1 polymer ?
#
loop_
_entity_poly.entity_id
_entity_poly.type
_entity_poly.pdbx_seq_one_letter_code
_entity_poly.pdbx_strand_id
1 'polypeptide(L)'
;AKQKELAGIEVATLESKRVDYEIYAPGELLTNGYTSYHVSPRVASVVLRRHVELGEHVTKGQPLVTLFSETVAQAQADYRKAFPEWKRISGLGRSVVGDQRFNTAKANIEAARATLLAYGLNDDDIGALKASGVDSLGEYMLRARVDGVVLTDEFEQGQRVEAGQPLVTLADESELWVEAHLPASSDIVLEKGAEAEVRAAGRVALATVSQ
;
A
#
# COMPACT_ATOMS: atom_id res chain seq x y z
N ALA A 1 -47.12 28.48 54.47
CA ALA A 1 -45.83 27.92 54.89
C ALA A 1 -45.99 26.81 55.95
N LYS A 2 -46.65 26.98 57.03
CA LYS A 2 -46.81 26.00 58.15
C LYS A 2 -47.55 24.70 57.77
N GLN A 3 -48.44 24.68 56.77
CA GLN A 3 -49.16 23.48 56.33
C GLN A 3 -48.30 22.54 55.46
N LYS A 4 -47.31 23.06 54.80
CA LYS A 4 -46.36 22.25 54.03
C LYS A 4 -45.33 21.47 54.87
N GLU A 5 -44.93 22.11 56.00
CA GLU A 5 -44.02 21.51 56.94
C GLU A 5 -44.64 20.33 57.71
N LEU A 6 -45.96 20.45 58.07
CA LEU A 6 -46.72 19.38 58.73
C LEU A 6 -46.98 18.15 57.77
N ALA A 7 -46.97 18.31 56.49
CA ALA A 7 -47.20 17.28 55.57
C ALA A 7 -45.92 16.59 55.02
N GLY A 8 -44.75 17.02 55.48
CA GLY A 8 -43.43 16.49 55.01
C GLY A 8 -43.18 16.72 53.52
N ILE A 9 -43.77 17.77 52.91
CA ILE A 9 -43.61 18.09 51.50
C ILE A 9 -42.41 19.03 51.35
N GLU A 10 -41.34 18.50 50.77
CA GLU A 10 -40.23 19.30 50.31
C GLU A 10 -40.47 19.76 48.87
N VAL A 11 -40.27 21.04 48.60
CA VAL A 11 -40.42 21.62 47.27
C VAL A 11 -39.02 22.06 46.82
N ALA A 12 -38.54 21.43 45.75
CA ALA A 12 -37.32 21.84 45.11
C ALA A 12 -37.64 22.52 43.78
N THR A 13 -36.91 23.56 43.45
CA THR A 13 -36.96 24.19 42.14
C THR A 13 -36.05 23.38 41.21
N LEU A 14 -36.59 22.84 40.13
CA LEU A 14 -35.82 22.18 39.12
C LEU A 14 -35.25 23.23 38.15
N GLU A 15 -33.95 23.30 38.09
CA GLU A 15 -33.26 24.10 37.08
C GLU A 15 -33.03 23.30 35.84
N SER A 16 -33.21 23.92 34.68
CA SER A 16 -32.84 23.28 33.36
C SER A 16 -31.33 23.20 33.30
N LYS A 17 -30.82 21.98 33.29
CA LYS A 17 -29.39 21.71 33.13
C LYS A 17 -29.19 20.95 31.80
N ARG A 18 -28.20 21.38 31.01
CA ARG A 18 -27.73 20.56 29.90
C ARG A 18 -27.09 19.30 30.46
N VAL A 19 -27.52 18.17 29.99
CA VAL A 19 -26.94 16.87 30.30
C VAL A 19 -26.39 16.32 28.98
N ASP A 20 -25.13 15.98 28.96
CA ASP A 20 -24.52 15.33 27.82
C ASP A 20 -25.09 13.93 27.74
N TYR A 21 -25.50 13.55 26.52
CA TYR A 21 -26.08 12.24 26.23
C TYR A 21 -25.04 11.42 25.48
N GLU A 22 -24.61 10.33 26.07
CA GLU A 22 -23.70 9.39 25.42
C GLU A 22 -24.48 8.30 24.71
N ILE A 23 -24.07 7.99 23.49
CA ILE A 23 -24.66 6.95 22.67
C ILE A 23 -23.63 5.89 22.42
N TYR A 24 -23.99 4.66 22.67
CA TYR A 24 -23.17 3.49 22.37
C TYR A 24 -23.67 2.84 21.08
N ALA A 25 -22.78 2.69 20.13
CA ALA A 25 -23.03 1.98 18.89
C ALA A 25 -21.98 0.87 18.68
N PRO A 26 -22.40 -0.34 18.32
CA PRO A 26 -21.46 -1.35 17.87
C PRO A 26 -20.85 -0.90 16.55
N GLY A 27 -19.58 -1.23 16.34
CA GLY A 27 -18.86 -0.87 15.14
C GLY A 27 -17.73 -1.84 14.83
N GLU A 28 -17.22 -1.74 13.61
CA GLU A 28 -16.08 -2.51 13.13
C GLU A 28 -14.92 -1.58 12.81
N LEU A 29 -13.71 -2.05 13.14
CA LEU A 29 -12.47 -1.39 12.73
C LEU A 29 -12.13 -1.83 11.32
N LEU A 30 -12.03 -0.88 10.41
CA LEU A 30 -11.68 -1.09 9.02
C LEU A 30 -10.37 -0.36 8.70
N THR A 31 -9.60 -0.95 7.82
CA THR A 31 -8.44 -0.26 7.24
C THR A 31 -8.92 0.87 6.32
N ASN A 32 -8.20 1.98 6.31
CA ASN A 32 -8.49 3.06 5.39
C ASN A 32 -8.26 2.60 3.94
N GLY A 33 -9.35 2.43 3.19
CA GLY A 33 -9.30 1.98 1.80
C GLY A 33 -8.53 2.93 0.86
N TYR A 34 -8.39 4.21 1.24
CA TYR A 34 -7.59 5.18 0.46
C TYR A 34 -6.09 5.02 0.67
N THR A 35 -5.66 4.39 1.76
CA THR A 35 -4.25 4.13 2.06
C THR A 35 -3.84 2.68 1.82
N SER A 36 -4.79 1.80 1.43
CA SER A 36 -4.51 0.43 1.06
C SER A 36 -3.88 0.34 -0.33
N TYR A 37 -2.87 -0.49 -0.50
CA TYR A 37 -2.13 -0.64 -1.74
C TYR A 37 -2.07 -2.10 -2.20
N HIS A 38 -2.59 -2.37 -3.41
CA HIS A 38 -2.47 -3.69 -4.04
C HIS A 38 -1.14 -3.82 -4.78
N VAL A 39 -0.37 -4.83 -4.42
CA VAL A 39 0.88 -5.20 -5.09
C VAL A 39 0.58 -6.30 -6.10
N SER A 40 0.73 -5.97 -7.37
CA SER A 40 0.46 -6.86 -8.50
C SER A 40 1.57 -6.82 -9.54
N PRO A 41 1.82 -7.93 -10.27
CA PRO A 41 2.75 -7.95 -11.39
C PRO A 41 2.20 -7.12 -12.56
N ARG A 42 3.09 -6.54 -13.35
CA ARG A 42 2.71 -5.79 -14.56
C ARG A 42 2.69 -6.65 -15.83
N VAL A 43 3.22 -7.86 -15.72
CA VAL A 43 3.28 -8.86 -16.79
C VAL A 43 2.94 -10.22 -16.23
N ALA A 44 2.46 -11.14 -17.09
CA ALA A 44 2.21 -12.52 -16.69
C ALA A 44 3.51 -13.16 -16.17
N SER A 45 3.40 -13.86 -15.03
CA SER A 45 4.55 -14.34 -14.28
C SER A 45 4.24 -15.64 -13.55
N VAL A 46 5.28 -16.28 -13.04
CA VAL A 46 5.19 -17.42 -12.12
C VAL A 46 5.79 -17.00 -10.77
N VAL A 47 5.11 -17.33 -9.69
CA VAL A 47 5.61 -17.06 -8.34
C VAL A 47 6.73 -18.03 -8.01
N LEU A 48 7.93 -17.52 -7.76
CA LEU A 48 9.08 -18.34 -7.36
C LEU A 48 9.22 -18.41 -5.84
N ARG A 49 9.08 -17.27 -5.15
CA ARG A 49 9.34 -17.19 -3.72
C ARG A 49 8.52 -16.10 -3.05
N ARG A 50 8.00 -16.42 -1.87
CA ARG A 50 7.37 -15.48 -0.94
C ARG A 50 8.43 -14.98 0.04
N HIS A 51 8.39 -13.70 0.41
CA HIS A 51 9.31 -13.07 1.37
C HIS A 51 8.62 -12.48 2.58
N VAL A 52 7.30 -12.45 2.60
CA VAL A 52 6.49 -11.85 3.68
C VAL A 52 5.35 -12.76 4.08
N GLU A 53 4.85 -12.56 5.29
CA GLU A 53 3.73 -13.31 5.87
C GLU A 53 2.57 -12.37 6.20
N LEU A 54 1.37 -12.94 6.33
CA LEU A 54 0.16 -12.21 6.75
C LEU A 54 0.40 -11.54 8.11
N GLY A 55 0.06 -10.25 8.23
CA GLY A 55 0.25 -9.45 9.43
C GLY A 55 1.68 -8.92 9.63
N GLU A 56 2.62 -9.22 8.74
CA GLU A 56 3.98 -8.67 8.81
C GLU A 56 4.00 -7.19 8.47
N HIS A 57 4.76 -6.40 9.27
CA HIS A 57 5.05 -5.00 8.97
C HIS A 57 6.17 -4.91 7.95
N VAL A 58 5.92 -4.21 6.87
CA VAL A 58 6.88 -4.02 5.78
C VAL A 58 7.21 -2.54 5.59
N THR A 59 8.45 -2.29 5.17
CA THR A 59 8.92 -0.94 4.84
C THR A 59 9.01 -0.76 3.34
N LYS A 60 8.89 0.48 2.88
CA LYS A 60 9.03 0.84 1.47
C LYS A 60 10.34 0.31 0.87
N GLY A 61 10.24 -0.40 -0.24
CA GLY A 61 11.36 -1.04 -0.91
C GLY A 61 11.64 -2.48 -0.47
N GLN A 62 11.03 -2.96 0.63
CA GLN A 62 11.19 -4.33 1.09
C GLN A 62 10.68 -5.32 0.03
N PRO A 63 11.45 -6.39 -0.29
CA PRO A 63 11.00 -7.46 -1.17
C PRO A 63 9.78 -8.18 -0.58
N LEU A 64 8.75 -8.39 -1.39
CA LEU A 64 7.52 -9.11 -1.00
C LEU A 64 7.42 -10.47 -1.70
N VAL A 65 7.64 -10.49 -3.00
CA VAL A 65 7.51 -11.69 -3.83
C VAL A 65 8.58 -11.69 -4.91
N THR A 66 9.27 -12.81 -5.12
CA THR A 66 10.10 -13.06 -6.31
C THR A 66 9.27 -13.75 -7.38
N LEU A 67 9.27 -13.20 -8.55
CA LEU A 67 8.56 -13.69 -9.73
C LEU A 67 9.51 -14.03 -10.85
N PHE A 68 9.06 -14.90 -11.76
CA PHE A 68 9.70 -15.17 -13.05
C PHE A 68 8.75 -14.82 -14.18
N SER A 69 9.27 -14.16 -15.23
CA SER A 69 8.53 -13.88 -16.46
C SER A 69 9.45 -13.98 -17.67
N GLU A 70 9.00 -14.68 -18.71
CA GLU A 70 9.69 -14.74 -20.00
C GLU A 70 9.81 -13.36 -20.65
N THR A 71 8.77 -12.52 -20.49
CA THR A 71 8.76 -11.14 -20.98
C THR A 71 9.84 -10.29 -20.30
N VAL A 72 10.01 -10.45 -19.00
CA VAL A 72 11.08 -9.77 -18.24
C VAL A 72 12.44 -10.32 -18.64
N ALA A 73 12.58 -11.65 -18.85
CA ALA A 73 13.82 -12.27 -19.30
C ALA A 73 14.31 -11.67 -20.63
N GLN A 74 13.41 -11.49 -21.60
CA GLN A 74 13.73 -10.88 -22.88
C GLN A 74 14.18 -9.42 -22.70
N ALA A 75 13.47 -8.62 -21.90
CA ALA A 75 13.83 -7.22 -21.65
C ALA A 75 15.18 -7.10 -20.93
N GLN A 76 15.46 -7.97 -19.97
CA GLN A 76 16.76 -8.04 -19.27
C GLN A 76 17.89 -8.42 -20.24
N ALA A 77 17.65 -9.37 -21.16
CA ALA A 77 18.62 -9.75 -22.18
C ALA A 77 18.91 -8.59 -23.15
N ASP A 78 17.89 -7.84 -23.56
CA ASP A 78 18.05 -6.68 -24.44
C ASP A 78 18.83 -5.54 -23.75
N TYR A 79 18.57 -5.29 -22.47
CA TYR A 79 19.37 -4.35 -21.68
C TYR A 79 20.84 -4.80 -21.57
N ARG A 80 21.09 -6.10 -21.32
CA ARG A 80 22.45 -6.67 -21.23
C ARG A 80 23.20 -6.60 -22.56
N LYS A 81 22.52 -6.62 -23.71
CA LYS A 81 23.14 -6.39 -25.02
C LYS A 81 23.45 -4.91 -25.25
N ALA A 82 22.52 -4.01 -24.91
CA ALA A 82 22.65 -2.59 -25.16
C ALA A 82 23.69 -1.92 -24.23
N PHE A 83 23.82 -2.36 -22.97
CA PHE A 83 24.63 -1.72 -21.96
C PHE A 83 26.15 -1.71 -22.28
N PRO A 84 26.82 -2.81 -22.68
CA PRO A 84 28.24 -2.80 -23.03
C PRO A 84 28.55 -1.91 -24.24
N GLU A 85 27.67 -1.93 -25.26
CA GLU A 85 27.82 -1.07 -26.43
C GLU A 85 27.71 0.41 -26.04
N TRP A 86 26.70 0.77 -25.24
CA TRP A 86 26.58 2.14 -24.72
C TRP A 86 27.81 2.54 -23.87
N LYS A 87 28.26 1.67 -22.97
CA LYS A 87 29.45 1.95 -22.13
C LYS A 87 30.68 2.20 -22.99
N ARG A 88 30.88 1.42 -24.05
CA ARG A 88 31.98 1.58 -24.99
C ARG A 88 31.88 2.87 -25.80
N ILE A 89 30.71 3.15 -26.37
CA ILE A 89 30.44 4.33 -27.20
C ILE A 89 30.52 5.63 -26.37
N SER A 90 29.94 5.63 -25.18
CA SER A 90 29.99 6.79 -24.28
C SER A 90 31.39 7.09 -23.76
N GLY A 91 32.23 6.05 -23.54
CA GLY A 91 33.61 6.19 -23.15
C GLY A 91 34.53 6.77 -24.25
N LEU A 92 34.25 6.45 -25.52
CA LEU A 92 34.99 7.01 -26.65
C LEU A 92 34.59 8.46 -26.95
N GLY A 93 33.37 8.84 -26.62
CA GLY A 93 32.83 10.18 -26.84
C GLY A 93 32.30 10.40 -28.26
N ARG A 94 31.37 11.37 -28.35
CA ARG A 94 30.65 11.70 -29.60
C ARG A 94 31.58 12.11 -30.75
N SER A 95 32.64 12.85 -30.46
CA SER A 95 33.59 13.32 -31.45
C SER A 95 34.35 12.18 -32.16
N VAL A 96 34.55 11.04 -31.48
CA VAL A 96 35.29 9.89 -32.01
C VAL A 96 34.39 8.97 -32.81
N VAL A 97 33.18 8.70 -32.30
CA VAL A 97 32.27 7.68 -32.88
C VAL A 97 31.27 8.27 -33.89
N GLY A 98 31.13 9.56 -33.94
CA GLY A 98 30.14 10.29 -34.76
C GLY A 98 28.77 10.35 -34.11
N ASP A 99 27.97 11.39 -34.47
CA ASP A 99 26.69 11.70 -33.87
C ASP A 99 25.66 10.59 -34.04
N GLN A 100 25.56 10.02 -35.23
CA GLN A 100 24.58 8.98 -35.54
C GLN A 100 24.75 7.76 -34.62
N ARG A 101 25.97 7.24 -34.55
CA ARG A 101 26.30 6.05 -33.75
C ARG A 101 26.11 6.30 -32.26
N PHE A 102 26.55 7.48 -31.79
CA PHE A 102 26.35 7.89 -30.40
C PHE A 102 24.86 7.95 -30.03
N ASN A 103 24.05 8.63 -30.87
CA ASN A 103 22.61 8.77 -30.62
C ASN A 103 21.89 7.42 -30.71
N THR A 104 22.26 6.55 -31.64
CA THR A 104 21.66 5.22 -31.74
C THR A 104 21.96 4.36 -30.50
N ALA A 105 23.20 4.30 -30.04
CA ALA A 105 23.56 3.55 -28.85
C ALA A 105 22.88 4.10 -27.59
N LYS A 106 22.76 5.43 -27.48
CA LYS A 106 22.04 6.11 -26.40
C LYS A 106 20.55 5.74 -26.43
N ALA A 107 19.89 5.85 -27.56
CA ALA A 107 18.48 5.52 -27.70
C ALA A 107 18.18 4.05 -27.37
N ASN A 108 19.04 3.12 -27.79
CA ASN A 108 18.88 1.70 -27.50
C ASN A 108 18.96 1.40 -25.99
N ILE A 109 19.94 1.95 -25.28
CA ILE A 109 20.05 1.72 -23.83
C ILE A 109 18.91 2.40 -23.06
N GLU A 110 18.50 3.58 -23.45
CA GLU A 110 17.36 4.30 -22.84
C GLU A 110 16.06 3.53 -23.06
N ALA A 111 15.81 3.01 -24.26
CA ALA A 111 14.63 2.19 -24.55
C ALA A 111 14.61 0.89 -23.73
N ALA A 112 15.72 0.17 -23.71
CA ALA A 112 15.82 -1.07 -22.94
C ALA A 112 15.62 -0.83 -21.43
N ARG A 113 16.19 0.27 -20.88
CA ARG A 113 15.97 0.65 -19.48
C ARG A 113 14.51 1.03 -19.22
N ALA A 114 13.89 1.81 -20.10
CA ALA A 114 12.49 2.21 -19.97
C ALA A 114 11.54 1.00 -19.95
N THR A 115 11.81 -0.01 -20.77
CA THR A 115 11.04 -1.27 -20.77
C THR A 115 11.12 -1.99 -19.42
N LEU A 116 12.31 -2.11 -18.83
CA LEU A 116 12.47 -2.73 -17.50
C LEU A 116 11.74 -1.95 -16.40
N LEU A 117 11.83 -0.62 -16.40
CA LEU A 117 11.07 0.24 -15.48
C LEU A 117 9.56 0.08 -15.67
N ALA A 118 9.08 -0.05 -16.92
CA ALA A 118 7.68 -0.30 -17.22
C ALA A 118 7.19 -1.64 -16.66
N TYR A 119 8.04 -2.66 -16.60
CA TYR A 119 7.72 -3.95 -15.97
C TYR A 119 7.86 -3.96 -14.44
N GLY A 120 8.29 -2.84 -13.85
CA GLY A 120 8.29 -2.68 -12.40
C GLY A 120 9.64 -2.88 -11.70
N LEU A 121 10.71 -3.14 -12.45
CA LEU A 121 12.06 -3.16 -11.90
C LEU A 121 12.45 -1.73 -11.49
N ASN A 122 13.23 -1.60 -10.42
CA ASN A 122 13.81 -0.34 -10.00
C ASN A 122 15.25 -0.19 -10.51
N ASP A 123 15.88 0.95 -10.24
CA ASP A 123 17.26 1.23 -10.70
C ASP A 123 18.29 0.30 -10.07
N ASP A 124 18.09 -0.14 -8.84
CA ASP A 124 18.98 -1.09 -8.15
C ASP A 124 18.88 -2.47 -8.80
N ASP A 125 17.67 -2.93 -9.12
CA ASP A 125 17.43 -4.20 -9.82
C ASP A 125 18.08 -4.17 -11.21
N ILE A 126 17.93 -3.06 -11.96
CA ILE A 126 18.56 -2.87 -13.27
C ILE A 126 20.09 -2.78 -13.13
N GLY A 127 20.58 -2.14 -12.07
CA GLY A 127 22.00 -2.07 -11.75
C GLY A 127 22.60 -3.45 -11.50
N ALA A 128 21.89 -4.31 -10.77
CA ALA A 128 22.31 -5.68 -10.46
C ALA A 128 22.44 -6.57 -11.71
N LEU A 129 21.65 -6.33 -12.78
CA LEU A 129 21.73 -7.08 -14.04
C LEU A 129 23.11 -7.04 -14.70
N LYS A 130 23.92 -6.03 -14.39
CA LYS A 130 25.29 -5.89 -14.94
C LYS A 130 26.23 -6.98 -14.43
N ALA A 131 25.97 -7.49 -13.23
CA ALA A 131 26.79 -8.51 -12.56
C ALA A 131 26.12 -9.89 -12.52
N SER A 132 24.83 -9.97 -12.84
CA SER A 132 24.03 -11.20 -12.73
C SER A 132 24.42 -12.22 -13.81
N GLY A 133 24.38 -13.52 -13.45
CA GLY A 133 24.53 -14.64 -14.37
C GLY A 133 23.37 -14.75 -15.37
N VAL A 134 23.50 -15.70 -16.30
CA VAL A 134 22.43 -16.00 -17.27
C VAL A 134 21.25 -16.69 -16.58
N ASP A 135 21.52 -17.44 -15.52
CA ASP A 135 20.57 -18.30 -14.83
C ASP A 135 19.50 -17.51 -14.07
N SER A 136 19.74 -16.21 -13.79
CA SER A 136 18.78 -15.32 -13.11
C SER A 136 17.95 -14.45 -14.05
N LEU A 137 18.07 -14.65 -15.37
CA LEU A 137 17.23 -13.91 -16.32
C LEU A 137 15.76 -14.30 -16.18
N GLY A 138 14.89 -13.29 -16.12
CA GLY A 138 13.46 -13.46 -15.93
C GLY A 138 13.02 -13.32 -14.48
N GLU A 139 13.94 -13.47 -13.53
CA GLU A 139 13.62 -13.21 -12.13
C GLU A 139 13.56 -11.70 -11.85
N TYR A 140 12.54 -11.31 -11.10
CA TYR A 140 12.38 -9.94 -10.61
C TYR A 140 11.57 -9.92 -9.31
N MET A 141 11.65 -8.83 -8.56
CA MET A 141 11.02 -8.72 -7.26
C MET A 141 9.89 -7.71 -7.28
N LEU A 142 8.73 -8.09 -6.75
CA LEU A 142 7.74 -7.12 -6.32
C LEU A 142 8.14 -6.60 -4.95
N ARG A 143 8.14 -5.29 -4.79
CA ARG A 143 8.55 -4.59 -3.57
C ARG A 143 7.41 -3.75 -3.02
N ALA A 144 7.41 -3.54 -1.71
CA ALA A 144 6.51 -2.61 -1.05
C ALA A 144 6.74 -1.17 -1.59
N ARG A 145 5.69 -0.49 -1.97
CA ARG A 145 5.75 0.91 -2.43
C ARG A 145 5.54 1.90 -1.31
N VAL A 146 4.93 1.46 -0.23
CA VAL A 146 4.60 2.20 0.98
C VAL A 146 5.00 1.37 2.19
N ASP A 147 5.16 1.99 3.34
CA ASP A 147 5.21 1.31 4.62
C ASP A 147 3.82 0.80 4.96
N GLY A 148 3.69 -0.31 5.69
CA GLY A 148 2.37 -0.83 6.07
C GLY A 148 2.43 -2.27 6.54
N VAL A 149 1.25 -2.86 6.70
CA VAL A 149 1.06 -4.25 7.13
C VAL A 149 0.46 -5.08 6.00
N VAL A 150 0.91 -6.31 5.88
CA VAL A 150 0.38 -7.29 4.93
C VAL A 150 -1.01 -7.76 5.38
N LEU A 151 -2.06 -7.36 4.64
CA LEU A 151 -3.45 -7.76 4.91
C LEU A 151 -3.86 -9.05 4.23
N THR A 152 -3.35 -9.28 3.01
CA THR A 152 -3.63 -10.49 2.24
C THR A 152 -2.38 -10.94 1.50
N ASP A 153 -2.22 -12.25 1.36
CA ASP A 153 -1.12 -12.88 0.64
C ASP A 153 -1.60 -14.18 -0.06
N GLU A 154 -2.76 -14.08 -0.73
CA GLU A 154 -3.50 -15.20 -1.34
C GLU A 154 -2.83 -15.67 -2.64
N PHE A 155 -1.65 -16.26 -2.54
CA PHE A 155 -0.95 -16.88 -3.67
C PHE A 155 -0.05 -18.02 -3.21
N GLU A 156 0.24 -18.96 -4.11
CA GLU A 156 1.12 -20.10 -3.86
C GLU A 156 2.41 -20.01 -4.67
N GLN A 157 3.50 -20.61 -4.14
CA GLN A 157 4.74 -20.76 -4.90
C GLN A 157 4.51 -21.75 -6.05
N GLY A 158 5.02 -21.40 -7.25
CA GLY A 158 4.76 -22.13 -8.48
C GLY A 158 3.48 -21.71 -9.22
N GLN A 159 2.62 -20.92 -8.60
CA GLN A 159 1.40 -20.42 -9.22
C GLN A 159 1.71 -19.48 -10.39
N ARG A 160 0.99 -19.61 -11.50
CA ARG A 160 0.97 -18.62 -12.58
C ARG A 160 -0.01 -17.50 -12.23
N VAL A 161 0.43 -16.27 -12.45
CA VAL A 161 -0.33 -15.05 -12.13
C VAL A 161 -0.35 -14.13 -13.34
N GLU A 162 -1.48 -13.47 -13.53
CA GLU A 162 -1.67 -12.56 -14.65
C GLU A 162 -1.28 -11.11 -14.29
N ALA A 163 -1.06 -10.29 -15.31
CA ALA A 163 -0.81 -8.87 -15.13
C ALA A 163 -2.00 -8.20 -14.43
N GLY A 164 -1.71 -7.44 -13.38
CA GLY A 164 -2.72 -6.72 -12.59
C GLY A 164 -3.41 -7.56 -11.51
N GLN A 165 -3.18 -8.88 -11.44
CA GLN A 165 -3.72 -9.72 -10.37
C GLN A 165 -3.05 -9.35 -9.03
N PRO A 166 -3.81 -8.94 -8.00
CA PRO A 166 -3.24 -8.64 -6.69
C PRO A 166 -2.65 -9.90 -6.06
N LEU A 167 -1.42 -9.81 -5.54
CA LEU A 167 -0.77 -10.87 -4.79
C LEU A 167 -0.70 -10.54 -3.31
N VAL A 168 -0.38 -9.29 -3.01
CA VAL A 168 -0.27 -8.79 -1.64
C VAL A 168 -1.06 -7.50 -1.55
N THR A 169 -1.83 -7.36 -0.49
CA THR A 169 -2.45 -6.09 -0.12
C THR A 169 -1.73 -5.54 1.11
N LEU A 170 -1.24 -4.32 1.00
CA LEU A 170 -0.66 -3.58 2.10
C LEU A 170 -1.67 -2.55 2.61
N ALA A 171 -1.81 -2.42 3.92
CA ALA A 171 -2.55 -1.33 4.55
C ALA A 171 -1.61 -0.45 5.36
N ASP A 172 -1.85 0.84 5.32
CA ASP A 172 -1.27 1.79 6.25
C ASP A 172 -2.15 1.80 7.52
N GLU A 173 -1.56 1.44 8.64
CA GLU A 173 -2.27 1.41 9.94
C GLU A 173 -2.20 2.77 10.67
N SER A 174 -1.62 3.80 10.07
CA SER A 174 -1.54 5.13 10.68
C SER A 174 -2.92 5.77 10.88
N GLU A 175 -3.89 5.39 10.02
CA GLU A 175 -5.28 5.81 10.10
C GLU A 175 -6.21 4.60 9.92
N LEU A 176 -7.03 4.34 10.93
CA LEU A 176 -8.07 3.32 10.88
C LEU A 176 -9.44 3.99 10.80
N TRP A 177 -10.35 3.36 10.10
CA TRP A 177 -11.75 3.76 10.07
C TRP A 177 -12.56 2.92 11.04
N VAL A 178 -13.60 3.54 11.59
CA VAL A 178 -14.61 2.86 12.39
C VAL A 178 -15.95 3.03 11.69
N GLU A 179 -16.54 1.94 11.28
CA GLU A 179 -17.91 1.91 10.82
C GLU A 179 -18.81 1.55 11.98
N ALA A 180 -19.62 2.52 12.47
CA ALA A 180 -20.51 2.34 13.58
C ALA A 180 -21.96 2.26 13.09
N HIS A 181 -22.71 1.28 13.61
CA HIS A 181 -24.11 1.07 13.24
C HIS A 181 -25.03 1.67 14.28
N LEU A 182 -25.65 2.79 13.93
CA LEU A 182 -26.67 3.44 14.77
C LEU A 182 -28.06 2.82 14.51
N PRO A 183 -28.87 2.61 15.57
CA PRO A 183 -30.25 2.15 15.41
C PRO A 183 -31.06 3.12 14.55
N ALA A 184 -31.83 2.62 13.60
CA ALA A 184 -32.67 3.45 12.74
C ALA A 184 -33.75 4.25 13.51
N SER A 185 -34.04 3.87 14.75
CA SER A 185 -34.99 4.57 15.64
C SER A 185 -34.37 5.75 16.40
N SER A 186 -33.07 5.98 16.24
CA SER A 186 -32.42 7.11 16.88
C SER A 186 -32.55 8.34 15.96
N ASP A 187 -33.23 9.39 16.44
CA ASP A 187 -33.28 10.73 15.79
C ASP A 187 -31.95 11.49 15.96
N ILE A 188 -30.82 10.77 15.86
CA ILE A 188 -29.52 11.31 16.13
C ILE A 188 -28.88 11.70 14.80
N VAL A 189 -28.61 12.98 14.66
CA VAL A 189 -27.82 13.52 13.57
C VAL A 189 -26.39 13.72 14.09
N LEU A 190 -25.48 12.90 13.61
CA LEU A 190 -24.06 13.13 13.86
C LEU A 190 -23.55 14.20 12.89
N GLU A 191 -23.00 15.27 13.47
CA GLU A 191 -22.38 16.30 12.66
C GLU A 191 -20.97 15.86 12.23
N LYS A 192 -20.61 16.16 11.00
CA LYS A 192 -19.23 15.96 10.52
C LYS A 192 -18.27 16.77 11.39
N GLY A 193 -17.22 16.12 11.89
CA GLY A 193 -16.26 16.71 12.81
C GLY A 193 -16.59 16.48 14.29
N ALA A 194 -17.71 15.81 14.62
CA ALA A 194 -17.99 15.43 16.00
C ALA A 194 -16.95 14.42 16.51
N GLU A 195 -16.60 14.53 17.77
CA GLU A 195 -15.68 13.61 18.44
C GLU A 195 -16.43 12.36 18.92
N ALA A 196 -15.81 11.21 18.74
CA ALA A 196 -16.29 9.93 19.21
C ALA A 196 -15.17 9.18 19.94
N GLU A 197 -15.52 8.46 21.00
CA GLU A 197 -14.61 7.58 21.70
C GLU A 197 -14.79 6.15 21.20
N VAL A 198 -13.71 5.55 20.70
CA VAL A 198 -13.68 4.18 20.20
C VAL A 198 -13.01 3.29 21.23
N ARG A 199 -13.70 2.24 21.67
CA ARG A 199 -13.18 1.24 22.60
C ARG A 199 -13.04 -0.11 21.90
N ALA A 200 -11.80 -0.58 21.72
CA ALA A 200 -11.52 -1.86 21.09
C ALA A 200 -10.37 -2.57 21.82
N ALA A 201 -10.51 -3.89 22.04
CA ALA A 201 -9.48 -4.74 22.65
C ALA A 201 -8.86 -4.16 23.96
N GLY A 202 -9.67 -3.48 24.79
CA GLY A 202 -9.21 -2.86 26.04
C GLY A 202 -8.44 -1.55 25.88
N ARG A 203 -8.38 -1.00 24.66
CA ARG A 203 -7.79 0.30 24.35
C ARG A 203 -8.89 1.31 24.03
N VAL A 204 -8.58 2.58 24.28
CA VAL A 204 -9.45 3.70 23.98
C VAL A 204 -8.73 4.63 23.02
N ALA A 205 -9.42 5.05 21.98
CA ALA A 205 -8.93 6.03 21.01
C ALA A 205 -10.01 7.08 20.71
N LEU A 206 -9.59 8.28 20.36
CA LEU A 206 -10.48 9.32 19.86
C LEU A 206 -10.58 9.22 18.35
N ALA A 207 -11.79 9.32 17.84
CA ALA A 207 -12.09 9.37 16.42
C ALA A 207 -12.92 10.62 16.09
N THR A 208 -12.90 11.02 14.83
CA THR A 208 -13.69 12.15 14.33
C THR A 208 -14.66 11.66 13.28
N VAL A 209 -15.91 12.06 13.37
CA VAL A 209 -16.96 11.71 12.40
C VAL A 209 -16.62 12.35 11.05
N SER A 210 -16.49 11.52 10.00
CA SER A 210 -16.12 11.96 8.64
C SER A 210 -17.30 12.01 7.66
N GLN A 211 -18.33 11.22 7.90
CA GLN A 211 -19.57 11.13 7.08
C GLN A 211 -20.81 11.16 7.95
#